data_38326a240521d34e225572e7a2b45d30
#
_entry.id   38326a240521d34e225572e7a2b45d30
#
_cell.length_a   1.000
_cell.length_b   1.000
_cell.length_c   1.000
_cell.angle_alpha   90.00
_cell.angle_beta   90.00
_cell.angle_gamma   90.00
#
_symmetry.space_group_name_H-M   'P 1'
#
loop_
_entity.id
_entity.type
_entity.pdbx_description
1 polymer ?
#
loop_
_entity_poly.entity_id
_entity_poly.type
_entity_poly.pdbx_seq_one_letter_code
_entity_poly.pdbx_strand_id
1 'polypeptide(L)'
;MRIANTLEGAIAPYKRLRQRYPDAKGEDYIFLPHYENRATAARVMARQFNALLEETGLKMDAVLQTQRTIYSLRHTAICMRIILSHGKVNIFNLAKNAGTSVNQIERFYARNLPLSPELAKNLQSFGE
;
A
#
# COMPACT_ATOMS: atom_id res chain seq x y z
N MET A 1 3.52 -10.48 -16.90
CA MET A 1 2.48 -10.13 -15.92
C MET A 1 3.06 -10.29 -14.51
N ARG A 2 2.96 -9.29 -13.64
CA ARG A 2 3.39 -9.41 -12.24
C ARG A 2 2.19 -9.84 -11.40
N ILE A 3 2.30 -10.93 -10.70
CA ILE A 3 1.31 -11.39 -9.73
C ILE A 3 1.77 -10.91 -8.36
N ALA A 4 0.94 -10.14 -7.69
CA ALA A 4 1.16 -9.70 -6.32
C ALA A 4 0.17 -10.39 -5.39
N ASN A 5 0.67 -10.89 -4.26
CA ASN A 5 -0.20 -11.44 -3.22
C ASN A 5 -0.83 -10.30 -2.43
N THR A 6 -2.12 -10.43 -2.15
CA THR A 6 -2.86 -9.49 -1.34
C THR A 6 -3.25 -10.10 0.00
N LEU A 7 -3.60 -9.26 0.96
CA LEU A 7 -4.07 -9.70 2.27
C LEU A 7 -5.52 -10.23 2.16
N GLU A 8 -5.89 -11.17 3.03
CA GLU A 8 -7.28 -11.65 3.15
C GLU A 8 -8.29 -10.51 3.32
N GLY A 9 -7.94 -9.46 4.06
CA GLY A 9 -8.75 -8.26 4.22
C GLY A 9 -9.11 -7.54 2.90
N ALA A 10 -8.42 -7.82 1.79
CA ALA A 10 -8.76 -7.27 0.48
C ALA A 10 -9.93 -8.00 -0.21
N ILE A 11 -10.30 -9.19 0.26
CA ILE A 11 -11.35 -10.01 -0.35
C ILE A 11 -12.71 -9.31 -0.28
N ALA A 12 -13.07 -8.78 0.89
CA ALA A 12 -14.36 -8.11 1.07
C ALA A 12 -14.50 -6.81 0.24
N PRO A 13 -13.50 -5.88 0.23
CA PRO A 13 -13.50 -4.75 -0.69
C PRO A 13 -13.56 -5.18 -2.17
N TYR A 14 -12.83 -6.22 -2.56
CA TYR A 14 -12.87 -6.73 -3.93
C TYR A 14 -14.27 -7.23 -4.31
N LYS A 15 -14.93 -8.02 -3.45
CA LYS A 15 -16.30 -8.49 -3.70
C LYS A 15 -17.26 -7.32 -3.87
N ARG A 16 -17.16 -6.26 -3.04
CA ARG A 16 -17.97 -5.04 -3.18
C ARG A 16 -17.75 -4.33 -4.50
N LEU A 17 -16.49 -4.24 -4.97
CA LEU A 17 -16.17 -3.67 -6.27
C LEU A 17 -16.76 -4.49 -7.42
N ARG A 18 -16.70 -5.82 -7.34
CA ARG A 18 -17.31 -6.69 -8.36
C ARG A 18 -18.83 -6.55 -8.41
N GLN A 19 -19.49 -6.40 -7.27
CA GLN A 19 -20.94 -6.13 -7.21
C GLN A 19 -21.30 -4.77 -7.85
N ARG A 20 -20.41 -3.77 -7.70
CA ARG A 20 -20.61 -2.43 -8.30
C ARG A 20 -20.44 -2.43 -9.82
N TYR A 21 -19.68 -3.37 -10.35
CA TYR A 21 -19.40 -3.52 -11.78
C TYR A 21 -19.70 -4.96 -12.22
N PRO A 22 -21.00 -5.35 -12.29
CA PRO A 22 -21.40 -6.74 -12.56
C PRO A 22 -20.97 -7.21 -13.96
N ASP A 23 -20.91 -6.31 -14.93
CA ASP A 23 -20.54 -6.61 -16.31
C ASP A 23 -19.03 -6.71 -16.55
N ALA A 24 -18.21 -6.35 -15.55
CA ALA A 24 -16.76 -6.41 -15.68
C ALA A 24 -16.27 -7.86 -15.74
N LYS A 25 -15.48 -8.17 -16.78
CA LYS A 25 -14.88 -9.48 -17.00
C LYS A 25 -13.69 -9.72 -16.07
N GLY A 26 -13.22 -10.96 -15.98
CA GLY A 26 -12.08 -11.33 -15.15
C GLY A 26 -10.76 -10.64 -15.54
N GLU A 27 -10.64 -10.24 -16.80
CA GLU A 27 -9.45 -9.57 -17.35
C GLU A 27 -9.51 -8.04 -17.24
N ASP A 28 -10.69 -7.48 -16.89
CA ASP A 28 -10.85 -6.05 -16.75
C ASP A 28 -10.13 -5.52 -15.50
N TYR A 29 -9.81 -4.23 -15.54
CA TYR A 29 -9.23 -3.56 -14.40
C TYR A 29 -10.20 -3.54 -13.22
N ILE A 30 -9.68 -3.77 -12.02
CA ILE A 30 -10.48 -3.80 -10.77
C ILE A 30 -11.13 -2.44 -10.50
N PHE A 31 -10.37 -1.35 -10.74
CA PHE A 31 -10.84 0.01 -10.51
C PHE A 31 -11.21 0.69 -11.82
N LEU A 32 -12.40 1.26 -11.86
CA LEU A 32 -12.93 2.01 -12.98
C LEU A 32 -12.80 1.24 -14.32
N PRO A 33 -13.37 0.01 -14.43
CA PRO A 33 -13.19 -0.85 -15.60
C PRO A 33 -13.74 -0.23 -16.90
N HIS A 34 -14.72 0.65 -16.80
CA HIS A 34 -15.36 1.32 -17.94
C HIS A 34 -14.52 2.43 -18.60
N TYR A 35 -13.38 2.81 -17.99
CA TYR A 35 -12.47 3.77 -18.61
C TYR A 35 -11.45 3.05 -19.49
N GLU A 36 -11.55 3.17 -20.80
CA GLU A 36 -10.55 2.64 -21.75
C GLU A 36 -9.19 3.32 -21.55
N ASN A 37 -9.20 4.65 -21.43
CA ASN A 37 -7.98 5.42 -21.17
C ASN A 37 -7.59 5.35 -19.69
N ARG A 38 -6.57 4.55 -19.38
CA ARG A 38 -6.09 4.34 -18.02
C ARG A 38 -5.46 5.57 -17.35
N ALA A 39 -4.92 6.49 -18.13
CA ALA A 39 -4.44 7.76 -17.58
C ALA A 39 -5.61 8.62 -17.08
N THR A 40 -6.73 8.59 -17.77
CA THR A 40 -7.97 9.25 -17.32
C THR A 40 -8.51 8.59 -16.06
N ALA A 41 -8.59 7.26 -16.01
CA ALA A 41 -9.00 6.54 -14.80
C ALA A 41 -8.14 6.90 -13.59
N ALA A 42 -6.82 6.93 -13.76
CA ALA A 42 -5.87 7.30 -12.69
C ALA A 42 -6.11 8.75 -12.21
N ARG A 43 -6.35 9.70 -13.11
CA ARG A 43 -6.67 11.10 -12.74
C ARG A 43 -7.99 11.20 -11.98
N VAL A 44 -9.01 10.46 -12.40
CA VAL A 44 -10.30 10.43 -11.69
C VAL A 44 -10.13 9.88 -10.28
N MET A 45 -9.42 8.76 -10.12
CA MET A 45 -9.14 8.20 -8.79
C MET A 45 -8.35 9.18 -7.91
N ALA A 46 -7.31 9.80 -8.45
CA ALA A 46 -6.51 10.78 -7.69
C ALA A 46 -7.36 11.97 -7.24
N ARG A 47 -8.23 12.49 -8.11
CA ARG A 47 -9.15 13.59 -7.78
C ARG A 47 -10.13 13.19 -6.68
N GLN A 48 -10.76 12.01 -6.78
CA GLN A 48 -11.69 11.52 -5.76
C GLN A 48 -10.99 11.30 -4.42
N PHE A 49 -9.79 10.75 -4.44
CA PHE A 49 -9.00 10.55 -3.22
C PHE A 49 -8.58 11.89 -2.59
N ASN A 50 -8.18 12.87 -3.38
CA ASN A 50 -7.87 14.20 -2.89
C ASN A 50 -9.09 14.87 -2.23
N ALA A 51 -10.27 14.80 -2.87
CA ALA A 51 -11.49 15.33 -2.29
C ALA A 51 -11.81 14.68 -0.94
N LEU A 52 -11.66 13.35 -0.84
CA LEU A 52 -11.83 12.63 0.43
C LEU A 52 -10.84 13.11 1.50
N LEU A 53 -9.57 13.30 1.14
CA LEU A 53 -8.56 13.79 2.08
C LEU A 53 -8.85 15.21 2.57
N GLU A 54 -9.38 16.08 1.71
CA GLU A 54 -9.78 17.44 2.07
C GLU A 54 -11.00 17.45 2.99
N GLU A 55 -12.03 16.68 2.64
CA GLU A 55 -13.26 16.53 3.43
C GLU A 55 -13.00 15.96 4.83
N THR A 56 -12.06 15.02 4.93
CA THR A 56 -11.70 14.40 6.23
C THR A 56 -10.62 15.18 7.01
N GLY A 57 -10.11 16.27 6.48
CA GLY A 57 -9.01 17.04 7.10
C GLY A 57 -7.65 16.30 7.09
N LEU A 58 -7.53 15.22 6.30
CA LEU A 58 -6.32 14.40 6.24
C LEU A 58 -5.36 14.77 5.10
N LYS A 59 -5.63 15.86 4.38
CA LYS A 59 -4.82 16.25 3.22
C LYS A 59 -3.37 16.60 3.58
N MET A 60 -3.17 17.26 4.71
CA MET A 60 -1.85 17.61 5.21
C MET A 60 -1.39 16.65 6.29
N ASP A 61 -0.14 16.22 6.22
CA ASP A 61 0.51 15.54 7.33
C ASP A 61 0.94 16.58 8.38
N ALA A 62 0.44 16.45 9.61
CA ALA A 62 0.68 17.42 10.66
C ALA A 62 2.16 17.44 11.12
N VAL A 63 2.87 16.35 10.99
CA VAL A 63 4.28 16.21 11.43
C VAL A 63 5.24 16.60 10.31
N LEU A 64 5.04 16.03 9.12
CA LEU A 64 5.95 16.21 7.99
C LEU A 64 5.64 17.49 7.18
N GLN A 65 4.51 18.14 7.43
CA GLN A 65 4.03 19.32 6.69
C GLN A 65 3.98 19.09 5.17
N THR A 66 3.71 17.86 4.76
CA THR A 66 3.61 17.43 3.36
C THR A 66 2.20 17.01 3.00
N GLN A 67 1.83 17.19 1.74
CA GLN A 67 0.52 16.76 1.26
C GLN A 67 0.49 15.25 1.05
N ARG A 68 -0.56 14.61 1.59
CA ARG A 68 -0.86 13.21 1.28
C ARG A 68 -1.46 13.09 -0.11
N THR A 69 -1.07 12.04 -0.80
CA THR A 69 -1.54 11.68 -2.14
C THR A 69 -1.95 10.21 -2.16
N ILE A 70 -2.51 9.74 -3.28
CA ILE A 70 -2.81 8.32 -3.45
C ILE A 70 -1.56 7.43 -3.28
N TYR A 71 -0.37 7.95 -3.57
CA TYR A 71 0.90 7.26 -3.36
C TYR A 71 1.20 7.03 -1.86
N SER A 72 0.68 7.89 -0.99
CA SER A 72 0.82 7.72 0.47
C SER A 72 0.18 6.44 0.98
N LEU A 73 -0.86 5.91 0.31
CA LEU A 73 -1.46 4.61 0.65
C LEU A 73 -0.45 3.47 0.48
N ARG A 74 0.32 3.50 -0.59
CA ARG A 74 1.39 2.51 -0.83
C ARG A 74 2.46 2.60 0.27
N HIS A 75 2.86 3.82 0.60
CA HIS A 75 3.83 4.07 1.66
C HIS A 75 3.34 3.48 2.99
N THR A 76 2.13 3.85 3.40
CA THR A 76 1.49 3.33 4.61
C THR A 76 1.40 1.81 4.59
N ALA A 77 0.99 1.19 3.49
CA ALA A 77 0.85 -0.27 3.39
C ALA A 77 2.18 -1.01 3.60
N ILE A 78 3.29 -0.49 3.07
CA ILE A 78 4.62 -1.07 3.26
C ILE A 78 5.07 -0.88 4.72
N CYS A 79 4.97 0.34 5.26
CA CYS A 79 5.33 0.64 6.65
C CYS A 79 4.55 -0.23 7.65
N MET A 80 3.23 -0.32 7.49
CA MET A 80 2.39 -1.12 8.38
C MET A 80 2.73 -2.61 8.34
N ARG A 81 3.08 -3.16 7.18
CA ARG A 81 3.53 -4.56 7.09
C ARG A 81 4.81 -4.81 7.87
N ILE A 82 5.75 -3.88 7.82
CA ILE A 82 7.01 -4.00 8.58
C ILE A 82 6.72 -3.89 10.08
N ILE A 83 5.95 -2.88 10.49
CA ILE A 83 5.61 -2.62 11.90
C ILE A 83 4.83 -3.78 12.50
N LEU A 84 3.69 -4.16 11.88
CA LEU A 84 2.78 -5.17 12.39
C LEU A 84 3.36 -6.60 12.35
N SER A 85 4.36 -6.84 11.51
CA SER A 85 5.07 -8.11 11.51
C SER A 85 6.11 -8.22 12.62
N HIS A 86 6.33 -7.15 13.38
CA HIS A 86 7.41 -7.08 14.39
C HIS A 86 8.78 -7.49 13.81
N GLY A 87 9.06 -7.05 12.58
CA GLY A 87 10.31 -7.37 11.88
C GLY A 87 10.38 -8.79 11.28
N LYS A 88 9.33 -9.61 11.39
CA LYS A 88 9.30 -10.99 10.84
C LYS A 88 9.03 -11.04 9.34
N VAL A 89 8.54 -9.95 8.74
CA VAL A 89 8.30 -9.93 7.30
C VAL A 89 9.60 -10.03 6.53
N ASN A 90 9.67 -10.95 5.58
CA ASN A 90 10.82 -11.04 4.70
C ASN A 90 10.84 -9.83 3.75
N ILE A 91 11.85 -8.98 3.91
CA ILE A 91 11.98 -7.71 3.17
C ILE A 91 12.14 -7.93 1.66
N PHE A 92 12.81 -9.01 1.23
CA PHE A 92 12.93 -9.34 -0.19
C PHE A 92 11.57 -9.68 -0.80
N ASN A 93 10.76 -10.49 -0.10
CA ASN A 93 9.41 -10.82 -0.52
C ASN A 93 8.51 -9.59 -0.52
N LEU A 94 8.62 -8.73 0.48
CA LEU A 94 7.88 -7.48 0.54
C LEU A 94 8.25 -6.55 -0.62
N ALA A 95 9.54 -6.39 -0.90
CA ALA A 95 10.02 -5.58 -2.02
C ALA A 95 9.50 -6.11 -3.37
N LYS A 96 9.63 -7.43 -3.60
CA LYS A 96 9.12 -8.10 -4.81
C LYS A 96 7.61 -7.93 -4.98
N ASN A 97 6.85 -8.16 -3.91
CA ASN A 97 5.39 -8.01 -3.91
C ASN A 97 4.96 -6.57 -4.14
N ALA A 98 5.61 -5.63 -3.50
CA ALA A 98 5.35 -4.20 -3.65
C ALA A 98 5.88 -3.61 -4.97
N GLY A 99 6.64 -4.36 -5.77
CA GLY A 99 7.26 -3.85 -7.01
C GLY A 99 8.28 -2.74 -6.76
N THR A 100 9.09 -2.91 -5.72
CA THR A 100 10.18 -2.01 -5.34
C THR A 100 11.46 -2.81 -5.06
N SER A 101 12.51 -2.17 -4.60
CA SER A 101 13.75 -2.83 -4.16
C SER A 101 13.90 -2.78 -2.64
N VAL A 102 14.73 -3.67 -2.09
CA VAL A 102 15.09 -3.66 -0.67
C VAL A 102 15.73 -2.33 -0.28
N ASN A 103 16.63 -1.82 -1.10
CA ASN A 103 17.29 -0.52 -0.89
C ASN A 103 16.27 0.64 -0.80
N GLN A 104 15.23 0.64 -1.65
CA GLN A 104 14.16 1.62 -1.56
C GLN A 104 13.35 1.47 -0.26
N ILE A 105 13.11 0.23 0.19
CA ILE A 105 12.43 0.00 1.47
C ILE A 105 13.29 0.53 2.61
N GLU A 106 14.57 0.20 2.66
CA GLU A 106 15.50 0.67 3.67
C GLU A 106 15.56 2.20 3.71
N ARG A 107 15.76 2.83 2.57
CA ARG A 107 15.93 4.28 2.46
C ARG A 107 14.70 5.09 2.86
N PHE A 108 13.50 4.64 2.48
CA PHE A 108 12.28 5.43 2.62
C PHE A 108 11.34 4.95 3.71
N TYR A 109 11.43 3.68 4.12
CA TYR A 109 10.48 3.08 5.06
C TYR A 109 11.12 2.67 6.39
N ALA A 110 12.34 2.12 6.35
CA ALA A 110 13.01 1.65 7.56
C ALA A 110 13.59 2.80 8.40
N ARG A 111 13.94 3.91 7.78
CA ARG A 111 14.58 5.07 8.43
C ARG A 111 13.74 5.68 9.55
N ASN A 112 12.43 5.57 9.47
CA ASN A 112 11.48 6.16 10.41
C ASN A 112 10.79 5.11 11.30
N LEU A 113 11.26 3.85 11.28
CA LEU A 113 10.73 2.83 12.16
C LEU A 113 11.27 3.05 13.57
N PRO A 114 10.42 3.09 14.59
CA PRO A 114 10.88 3.10 15.96
C PRO A 114 11.65 1.82 16.24
N LEU A 115 12.79 1.93 16.93
CA LEU A 115 13.50 0.79 17.48
C LEU A 115 12.59 0.12 18.51
N SER A 116 12.02 -1.03 18.17
CA SER A 116 11.21 -1.80 19.09
C SER A 116 12.05 -2.84 19.81
N PRO A 117 11.66 -3.26 21.03
CA PRO A 117 12.31 -4.37 21.72
C PRO A 117 12.35 -5.66 20.89
N GLU A 118 11.33 -5.86 20.04
CA GLU A 118 11.25 -6.99 19.11
C GLU A 118 12.30 -6.91 18.00
N LEU A 119 12.61 -5.71 17.52
CA LEU A 119 13.67 -5.51 16.53
C LEU A 119 15.03 -5.89 17.14
N ALA A 120 15.31 -5.46 18.38
CA ALA A 120 16.52 -5.84 19.11
C ALA A 120 16.60 -7.35 19.31
N LYS A 121 15.49 -8.00 19.64
CA LYS A 121 15.40 -9.45 19.81
C LYS A 121 15.65 -10.22 18.51
N ASN A 122 15.15 -9.71 17.38
CA ASN A 122 15.39 -10.30 16.07
C ASN A 122 16.86 -10.21 15.64
N LEU A 123 17.58 -9.16 16.04
CA LEU A 123 19.00 -9.02 15.76
C LEU A 123 19.87 -9.99 16.58
N GLN A 124 19.32 -10.54 17.66
CA GLN A 124 20.02 -11.49 18.54
C GLN A 124 19.64 -12.96 18.26
N SER A 125 18.63 -13.23 17.42
CA SER A 125 18.25 -14.60 17.04
C SER A 125 19.18 -15.08 15.92
N PHE A 126 20.17 -15.87 16.28
CA PHE A 126 21.01 -16.61 15.33
C PHE A 126 20.42 -18.01 15.15
N GLY A 127 19.71 -18.23 14.04
CA GLY A 127 19.40 -19.55 13.49
C GLY A 127 18.95 -20.62 14.49
N GLU A 128 17.71 -20.54 14.95
CA GLU A 128 16.94 -21.69 15.40
C GLU A 128 16.06 -22.22 14.29
#